data_ed6053d722df24fa34d7e31516738b3e
#
_entry.id   ed6053d722df24fa34d7e31516738b3e
#
_cell.length_a   1.000
_cell.length_b   1.000
_cell.length_c   1.000
_cell.angle_alpha   90.00
_cell.angle_beta   90.00
_cell.angle_gamma   90.00
#
_symmetry.space_group_name_H-M   'P 1'
#
loop_
_entity.id
_entity.type
_entity.pdbx_description
1 polymer ?
#
loop_
_entity_poly.entity_id
_entity_poly.type
_entity_poly.pdbx_seq_one_letter_code
_entity_poly.pdbx_strand_id
1 'polypeptide(L)'
;MHSPPKPEDVRELTPTDVNELEGFDGIMFGVSARYGGIPAQMKTIMDANGGLWQNGKLVGKTAGVFQSTGTMQGGQESVAMNCMSFFAHQGMVFISLGYIDPKAFSYEEIHGGSPWGSGTYAGSDG
;
A
#
# COMPACT_ATOMS: atom_id res chain seq x y z
N MET A 1 -13.50 -18.99 4.20
CA MET A 1 -12.24 -18.63 4.87
C MET A 1 -12.58 -17.82 6.11
N HIS A 2 -12.11 -18.24 7.26
CA HIS A 2 -12.36 -17.53 8.51
C HIS A 2 -11.26 -16.49 8.66
N SER A 3 -11.60 -15.21 8.49
CA SER A 3 -10.62 -14.14 8.78
C SER A 3 -10.29 -14.17 10.27
N PRO A 4 -9.02 -14.06 10.67
CA PRO A 4 -8.66 -13.93 12.07
C PRO A 4 -9.34 -12.69 12.67
N PRO A 5 -9.60 -12.70 13.98
CA PRO A 5 -10.17 -11.53 14.64
C PRO A 5 -9.26 -10.32 14.46
N LYS A 6 -9.85 -9.15 14.21
CA LYS A 6 -9.08 -7.89 14.11
C LYS A 6 -8.41 -7.60 15.45
N PRO A 7 -7.13 -7.20 15.48
CA PRO A 7 -6.50 -6.67 16.69
C PRO A 7 -7.30 -5.49 17.26
N GLU A 8 -7.29 -5.30 18.56
CA GLU A 8 -8.08 -4.24 19.23
C GLU A 8 -7.69 -2.82 18.84
N ASP A 9 -6.46 -2.64 18.37
CA ASP A 9 -5.90 -1.36 17.92
C ASP A 9 -6.16 -1.07 16.43
N VAL A 10 -6.81 -1.99 15.70
CA VAL A 10 -7.14 -1.81 14.28
C VAL A 10 -8.53 -1.23 14.12
N ARG A 11 -8.60 -0.04 13.55
CA ARG A 11 -9.84 0.62 13.17
C ARG A 11 -10.16 0.40 11.69
N GLU A 12 -11.43 0.24 11.39
CA GLU A 12 -11.92 0.25 10.02
C GLU A 12 -12.01 1.69 9.50
N LEU A 13 -11.27 2.00 8.44
CA LEU A 13 -11.35 3.29 7.78
C LEU A 13 -12.44 3.25 6.71
N THR A 14 -13.38 4.17 6.81
CA THR A 14 -14.44 4.35 5.82
C THR A 14 -14.14 5.55 4.89
N PRO A 15 -14.80 5.67 3.74
CA PRO A 15 -14.64 6.85 2.88
C PRO A 15 -14.95 8.19 3.56
N THR A 16 -15.68 8.19 4.66
CA THR A 16 -15.99 9.40 5.44
C THR A 16 -14.86 9.83 6.37
N ASP A 17 -13.93 8.92 6.66
CA ASP A 17 -12.83 9.15 7.61
C ASP A 17 -11.54 9.64 6.93
N VAL A 18 -11.52 9.74 5.58
CA VAL A 18 -10.30 10.09 4.83
C VAL A 18 -9.69 11.44 5.23
N ASN A 19 -10.47 12.35 5.75
CA ASN A 19 -9.97 13.65 6.22
C ASN A 19 -8.97 13.52 7.38
N GLU A 20 -8.98 12.43 8.11
CA GLU A 20 -8.01 12.17 9.17
C GLU A 20 -6.58 12.03 8.64
N LEU A 21 -6.41 11.68 7.35
CA LEU A 21 -5.10 11.60 6.71
C LEU A 21 -4.35 12.92 6.73
N GLU A 22 -5.06 14.05 6.81
CA GLU A 22 -4.44 15.37 6.98
C GLU A 22 -3.61 15.48 8.26
N GLY A 23 -3.95 14.74 9.31
CA GLY A 23 -3.28 14.78 10.62
C GLY A 23 -1.93 14.05 10.67
N PHE A 24 -1.54 13.33 9.63
CA PHE A 24 -0.30 12.53 9.61
C PHE A 24 0.76 13.16 8.71
N ASP A 25 2.04 13.04 9.07
CA ASP A 25 3.17 13.50 8.26
C ASP A 25 3.58 12.50 7.18
N GLY A 26 3.27 11.22 7.41
CA GLY A 26 3.56 10.12 6.47
C GLY A 26 2.53 9.00 6.58
N ILE A 27 2.29 8.31 5.47
CA ILE A 27 1.28 7.27 5.36
C ILE A 27 1.88 6.04 4.69
N MET A 28 1.72 4.88 5.31
CA MET A 28 2.06 3.59 4.71
C MET A 28 0.79 2.93 4.17
N PHE A 29 0.79 2.63 2.87
CA PHE A 29 -0.32 1.99 2.18
C PHE A 29 -0.08 0.48 2.09
N GLY A 30 -0.86 -0.29 2.86
CA GLY A 30 -0.86 -1.75 2.79
C GLY A 30 -1.84 -2.23 1.73
N VAL A 31 -1.36 -2.86 0.66
CA VAL A 31 -2.19 -3.18 -0.52
C VAL A 31 -2.09 -4.65 -0.85
N SER A 32 -3.20 -5.38 -0.74
CA SER A 32 -3.28 -6.73 -1.28
C SER A 32 -3.62 -6.68 -2.77
N ALA A 33 -2.79 -7.33 -3.60
CA ALA A 33 -3.01 -7.33 -5.04
C ALA A 33 -4.32 -8.00 -5.44
N ARG A 34 -4.99 -7.42 -6.42
CA ARG A 34 -6.11 -8.01 -7.13
C ARG A 34 -5.83 -7.91 -8.62
N TYR A 35 -5.48 -9.04 -9.24
CA TYR A 35 -5.07 -9.10 -10.66
C TYR A 35 -3.95 -8.10 -11.01
N GLY A 36 -2.95 -7.97 -10.12
CA GLY A 36 -1.85 -7.03 -10.26
C GLY A 36 -2.21 -5.55 -10.02
N GLY A 37 -3.43 -5.26 -9.57
CA GLY A 37 -3.92 -3.92 -9.30
C GLY A 37 -4.32 -3.69 -7.84
N ILE A 38 -4.73 -2.46 -7.55
CA ILE A 38 -5.23 -2.03 -6.26
C ILE A 38 -6.63 -2.64 -6.03
N PRO A 39 -6.94 -3.22 -4.85
CA PRO A 39 -8.25 -3.76 -4.56
C PRO A 39 -9.31 -2.64 -4.45
N ALA A 40 -10.56 -2.99 -4.77
CA ALA A 40 -11.67 -2.04 -4.79
C ALA A 40 -11.82 -1.26 -3.47
N GLN A 41 -11.61 -1.91 -2.33
CA GLN A 41 -11.70 -1.27 -1.01
C GLN A 41 -10.67 -0.15 -0.85
N MET A 42 -9.40 -0.40 -1.19
CA MET A 42 -8.36 0.63 -1.15
C MET A 42 -8.63 1.73 -2.19
N LYS A 43 -9.06 1.35 -3.39
CA LYS A 43 -9.40 2.32 -4.43
C LYS A 43 -10.56 3.23 -4.01
N THR A 44 -11.56 2.70 -3.33
CA THR A 44 -12.68 3.50 -2.77
C THR A 44 -12.17 4.55 -1.78
N ILE A 45 -11.24 4.19 -0.89
CA ILE A 45 -10.60 5.14 0.02
C ILE A 45 -9.81 6.20 -0.76
N MET A 46 -9.01 5.79 -1.75
CA MET A 46 -8.26 6.74 -2.58
C MET A 46 -9.20 7.70 -3.34
N ASP A 47 -10.30 7.21 -3.88
CA ASP A 47 -11.26 8.04 -4.63
C ASP A 47 -12.02 9.02 -3.74
N ALA A 48 -12.21 8.69 -2.46
CA ALA A 48 -12.85 9.58 -1.49
C ALA A 48 -11.99 10.81 -1.11
N ASN A 49 -10.70 10.81 -1.48
CA ASN A 49 -9.76 11.89 -1.11
C ASN A 49 -9.89 13.18 -1.99
N GLY A 50 -10.96 13.34 -2.74
CA GLY A 50 -11.15 14.52 -3.59
C GLY A 50 -11.09 15.85 -2.85
N GLY A 51 -11.63 15.93 -1.63
CA GLY A 51 -11.57 17.13 -0.79
C GLY A 51 -10.16 17.46 -0.31
N LEU A 52 -9.38 16.46 0.07
CA LEU A 52 -7.97 16.63 0.46
C LEU A 52 -7.11 17.06 -0.73
N TRP A 53 -7.34 16.47 -1.90
CA TRP A 53 -6.68 16.85 -3.14
C TRP A 53 -6.95 18.30 -3.52
N GLN A 54 -8.22 18.71 -3.54
CA GLN A 54 -8.63 20.08 -3.91
C GLN A 54 -7.99 21.14 -3.01
N ASN A 55 -7.80 20.82 -1.74
CA ASN A 55 -7.23 21.74 -0.75
C ASN A 55 -5.72 21.53 -0.49
N GLY A 56 -5.06 20.67 -1.27
CA GLY A 56 -3.63 20.41 -1.15
C GLY A 56 -3.17 19.83 0.18
N LYS A 57 -4.05 19.12 0.89
CA LYS A 57 -3.84 18.69 2.29
C LYS A 57 -2.79 17.62 2.46
N LEU A 58 -2.51 16.85 1.40
CA LEU A 58 -1.49 15.80 1.41
C LEU A 58 -0.19 16.21 0.71
N VAL A 59 -0.09 17.43 0.22
CA VAL A 59 1.12 17.93 -0.47
C VAL A 59 2.33 17.91 0.48
N GLY A 60 3.43 17.30 0.02
CA GLY A 60 4.67 17.17 0.76
C GLY A 60 4.70 16.10 1.84
N LYS A 61 3.56 15.44 2.13
CA LYS A 61 3.54 14.28 3.04
C LYS A 61 4.22 13.09 2.39
N THR A 62 4.85 12.25 3.21
CA THR A 62 5.52 11.04 2.71
C THR A 62 4.53 9.89 2.52
N ALA A 63 4.77 9.07 1.51
CA ALA A 63 3.99 7.87 1.24
C ALA A 63 4.90 6.67 0.98
N GLY A 64 4.62 5.55 1.60
CA GLY A 64 5.26 4.27 1.32
C GLY A 64 4.22 3.20 1.00
N VAL A 65 4.66 2.09 0.40
CA VAL A 65 3.80 0.97 0.06
C VAL A 65 4.37 -0.33 0.62
N PHE A 66 3.49 -1.19 1.12
CA PHE A 66 3.79 -2.60 1.32
C PHE A 66 2.65 -3.43 0.74
N GLN A 67 2.97 -4.61 0.20
CA GLN A 67 1.99 -5.37 -0.58
C GLN A 67 1.99 -6.86 -0.28
N SER A 68 0.87 -7.51 -0.57
CA SER A 68 0.74 -8.95 -0.55
C SER A 68 0.16 -9.50 -1.85
N THR A 69 0.64 -10.67 -2.25
CA THR A 69 0.10 -11.43 -3.40
C THR A 69 -0.07 -12.90 -3.03
N GLY A 70 -0.97 -13.60 -3.70
CA GLY A 70 -1.12 -15.05 -3.51
C GLY A 70 0.02 -15.87 -4.13
N THR A 71 0.70 -15.32 -5.14
CA THR A 71 1.77 -16.02 -5.88
C THR A 71 2.98 -15.11 -6.09
N MET A 72 4.13 -15.71 -6.39
CA MET A 72 5.36 -14.95 -6.66
C MET A 72 5.24 -14.02 -7.87
N GLN A 73 4.47 -14.41 -8.88
CA GLN A 73 4.22 -13.61 -10.09
C GLN A 73 2.93 -12.77 -9.99
N GLY A 74 2.36 -12.62 -8.79
CA GLY A 74 1.05 -11.99 -8.57
C GLY A 74 1.01 -10.47 -8.74
N GLY A 75 2.11 -9.83 -9.12
CA GLY A 75 2.17 -8.41 -9.46
C GLY A 75 2.48 -7.49 -8.28
N GLN A 76 3.42 -7.85 -7.40
CA GLN A 76 3.81 -6.98 -6.28
C GLN A 76 4.31 -5.61 -6.76
N GLU A 77 5.20 -5.58 -7.76
CA GLU A 77 5.69 -4.31 -8.32
C GLU A 77 4.58 -3.53 -9.03
N SER A 78 3.73 -4.22 -9.80
CA SER A 78 2.66 -3.53 -10.53
C SER A 78 1.66 -2.88 -9.58
N VAL A 79 1.34 -3.52 -8.47
CA VAL A 79 0.45 -2.96 -7.44
C VAL A 79 1.08 -1.72 -6.79
N ALA A 80 2.37 -1.76 -6.47
CA ALA A 80 3.08 -0.61 -5.93
C ALA A 80 3.09 0.56 -6.94
N MET A 81 3.41 0.28 -8.21
CA MET A 81 3.40 1.30 -9.26
C MET A 81 2.00 1.90 -9.51
N ASN A 82 0.93 1.12 -9.35
CA ASN A 82 -0.43 1.64 -9.45
C ASN A 82 -0.75 2.69 -8.36
N CYS A 83 -0.08 2.63 -7.19
CA CYS A 83 -0.24 3.63 -6.14
C CYS A 83 0.45 4.96 -6.50
N MET A 84 1.48 4.94 -7.35
CA MET A 84 2.26 6.14 -7.69
C MET A 84 1.41 7.23 -8.32
N SER A 85 0.43 6.86 -9.14
CA SER A 85 -0.49 7.83 -9.74
C SER A 85 -1.26 8.62 -8.68
N PHE A 86 -1.76 7.94 -7.65
CA PHE A 86 -2.44 8.59 -6.54
C PHE A 86 -1.49 9.53 -5.77
N PHE A 87 -0.29 9.07 -5.43
CA PHE A 87 0.68 9.89 -4.71
C PHE A 87 1.06 11.15 -5.50
N ALA A 88 1.32 11.00 -6.80
CA ALA A 88 1.65 12.14 -7.67
C ALA A 88 0.51 13.17 -7.72
N HIS A 89 -0.74 12.72 -7.87
CA HIS A 89 -1.89 13.61 -7.92
C HIS A 89 -2.16 14.31 -6.58
N GLN A 90 -1.86 13.66 -5.47
CA GLN A 90 -1.97 14.25 -4.12
C GLN A 90 -0.77 15.13 -3.74
N GLY A 91 0.30 15.16 -4.57
CA GLY A 91 1.53 15.89 -4.27
C GLY A 91 2.36 15.26 -3.16
N MET A 92 2.19 13.96 -2.89
CA MET A 92 2.93 13.23 -1.88
C MET A 92 4.34 12.87 -2.37
N VAL A 93 5.25 12.71 -1.41
CA VAL A 93 6.64 12.26 -1.67
C VAL A 93 6.71 10.76 -1.45
N PHE A 94 6.91 10.01 -2.52
CA PHE A 94 7.08 8.56 -2.41
C PHE A 94 8.45 8.21 -1.79
N ILE A 95 8.41 7.38 -0.75
CA ILE A 95 9.59 6.83 -0.10
C ILE A 95 9.70 5.36 -0.49
N SER A 96 10.63 5.07 -1.38
CA SER A 96 10.89 3.70 -1.84
C SER A 96 11.65 2.89 -0.78
N LEU A 97 11.51 1.57 -0.81
CA LEU A 97 12.30 0.66 0.02
C LEU A 97 13.76 0.59 -0.46
N GLY A 98 13.97 0.60 -1.78
CA GLY A 98 15.29 0.36 -2.36
C GLY A 98 15.78 -1.07 -2.09
N TYR A 99 17.07 -1.25 -2.04
CA TYR A 99 17.76 -2.51 -1.75
C TYR A 99 18.50 -2.47 -0.41
N ILE A 100 17.86 -1.93 0.63
CA ILE A 100 18.47 -1.77 1.95
C ILE A 100 18.59 -3.08 2.74
N ASP A 101 17.75 -4.09 2.43
CA ASP A 101 17.81 -5.40 3.06
C ASP A 101 18.70 -6.34 2.23
N PRO A 102 19.78 -6.90 2.80
CA PRO A 102 20.62 -7.89 2.11
C PRO A 102 19.85 -9.11 1.59
N LYS A 103 18.73 -9.47 2.22
CA LYS A 103 17.87 -10.57 1.76
C LYS A 103 17.28 -10.32 0.37
N ALA A 104 17.16 -9.06 -0.06
CA ALA A 104 16.70 -8.74 -1.41
C ALA A 104 17.59 -9.32 -2.53
N PHE A 105 18.82 -9.70 -2.21
CA PHE A 105 19.76 -10.35 -3.13
C PHE A 105 19.85 -11.86 -2.95
N SER A 106 19.10 -12.46 -2.00
CA SER A 106 19.13 -13.90 -1.76
C SER A 106 18.36 -14.66 -2.83
N TYR A 107 18.93 -15.76 -3.25
CA TYR A 107 18.27 -16.76 -4.12
C TYR A 107 17.95 -18.06 -3.37
N GLU A 108 18.25 -18.12 -2.07
CA GLU A 108 18.12 -19.32 -1.26
C GLU A 108 16.72 -19.49 -0.67
N GLU A 109 16.03 -18.39 -0.44
CA GLU A 109 14.69 -18.38 0.17
C GLU A 109 13.70 -17.66 -0.74
N ILE A 110 12.45 -18.14 -0.72
CA ILE A 110 11.33 -17.44 -1.38
C ILE A 110 10.95 -16.26 -0.51
N HIS A 111 11.09 -15.06 -1.05
CA HIS A 111 10.68 -13.82 -0.38
C HIS A 111 9.91 -12.91 -1.33
N GLY A 112 9.06 -12.07 -0.78
CA GLY A 112 8.35 -11.02 -1.49
C GLY A 112 9.07 -9.69 -1.41
N GLY A 113 8.44 -8.68 -1.96
CA GLY A 113 8.96 -7.31 -1.98
C GLY A 113 9.71 -6.96 -3.26
N SER A 114 10.05 -5.69 -3.32
CA SER A 114 10.78 -5.10 -4.44
C SER A 114 11.36 -3.76 -3.99
N PRO A 115 12.18 -3.09 -4.82
CA PRO A 115 12.64 -1.73 -4.50
C PRO A 115 11.51 -0.72 -4.26
N TRP A 116 10.31 -1.00 -4.75
CA TRP A 116 9.14 -0.13 -4.58
C TRP A 116 8.50 -0.24 -3.19
N GLY A 117 8.63 -1.39 -2.52
CA GLY A 117 8.06 -1.61 -1.20
C GLY A 117 8.24 -3.03 -0.71
N SER A 118 8.11 -3.23 0.60
CA SER A 118 8.15 -4.57 1.18
C SER A 118 6.93 -5.38 0.73
N GLY A 119 7.09 -6.70 0.67
CA GLY A 119 6.01 -7.56 0.22
C GLY A 119 6.05 -8.95 0.84
N THR A 120 4.91 -9.60 0.81
CA THR A 120 4.77 -10.98 1.27
C THR A 120 3.92 -11.80 0.31
N TYR A 121 4.10 -13.09 0.35
CA TYR A 121 3.24 -14.07 -0.31
C TYR A 121 2.28 -14.65 0.73
N ALA A 122 0.98 -14.58 0.45
CA ALA A 122 -0.04 -15.12 1.34
C ALA A 122 -0.01 -16.66 1.39
N GLY A 123 0.52 -17.31 0.34
CA GLY A 123 0.54 -18.76 0.25
C GLY A 123 -0.83 -19.36 -0.05
N SER A 124 -0.93 -20.68 0.16
CA SER A 124 -2.19 -21.43 -0.10
C SER A 124 -3.27 -21.18 0.95
N ASP A 125 -2.88 -20.70 2.11
CA ASP A 125 -3.75 -20.58 3.28
C ASP A 125 -4.34 -19.16 3.44
N GLY A 126 -3.89 -18.21 2.63
CA GLY A 126 -4.38 -16.83 2.59
C GLY A 126 -3.76 -15.90 3.58
#